data_39514c7dee7010a96eb2b9a022fe840d
#
_entry.id   39514c7dee7010a96eb2b9a022fe840d
#
_cell.length_a   1.000
_cell.length_b   1.000
_cell.length_c   1.000
_cell.angle_alpha   90.00
_cell.angle_beta   90.00
_cell.angle_gamma   90.00
#
_symmetry.space_group_name_H-M   'P 1'
#
loop_
_entity.id
_entity.type
_entity.pdbx_description
1 polymer ?
#
loop_
_entity_poly.entity_id
_entity_poly.type
_entity_poly.pdbx_seq_one_letter_code
_entity_poly.pdbx_strand_id
1 'polypeptide(L)'
;MVETKSNEEKYSRPSWDEYFMDVCRAIAKRATCDRGRSGCVIARDHQILVTGYVGAPIGLPHCDDVGHQFKKLQHEDGSITQHCVRTVHAEQNAICQAAKRGISIDGATLYCKMTPCRTCAMLIINCGIVRVVAEKRYHDSADTIEMFKKAGIILEHISDSLEEYKGQ
;
A
#
# COMPACT_ATOMS: atom_id res chain seq x y z
N MET A 1 10.57 -41.52 -36.92
CA MET A 1 9.78 -40.27 -36.82
C MET A 1 9.49 -40.04 -35.36
N VAL A 2 10.16 -39.12 -34.72
CA VAL A 2 9.94 -38.76 -33.32
C VAL A 2 9.03 -37.53 -33.33
N GLU A 3 7.78 -37.71 -32.98
CA GLU A 3 6.85 -36.57 -32.76
C GLU A 3 7.24 -35.89 -31.46
N THR A 4 7.91 -34.78 -31.56
CA THR A 4 8.09 -33.82 -30.46
C THR A 4 6.80 -33.04 -30.29
N LYS A 5 5.92 -33.52 -29.37
CA LYS A 5 4.83 -32.67 -28.85
C LYS A 5 5.45 -31.53 -28.07
N SER A 6 5.52 -30.36 -28.68
CA SER A 6 5.76 -29.11 -27.96
C SER A 6 4.58 -28.85 -27.04
N ASN A 7 4.79 -29.06 -25.74
CA ASN A 7 3.85 -28.66 -24.70
C ASN A 7 4.02 -27.14 -24.55
N GLU A 8 3.48 -26.36 -25.47
CA GLU A 8 3.39 -24.91 -25.33
C GLU A 8 2.35 -24.63 -24.23
N GLU A 9 2.83 -24.34 -23.01
CA GLU A 9 1.96 -23.82 -21.95
C GLU A 9 1.27 -22.56 -22.49
N LYS A 10 -0.05 -22.66 -22.65
CA LYS A 10 -0.87 -21.54 -23.12
C LYS A 10 -0.73 -20.39 -22.12
N TYR A 11 -0.21 -19.24 -22.58
CA TYR A 11 -0.09 -18.04 -21.74
C TYR A 11 -1.42 -17.70 -21.08
N SER A 12 -1.41 -17.62 -19.75
CA SER A 12 -2.55 -17.18 -18.94
C SER A 12 -2.35 -15.71 -18.56
N ARG A 13 -3.28 -14.88 -18.98
CA ARG A 13 -3.25 -13.45 -18.61
C ARG A 13 -3.59 -13.31 -17.13
N PRO A 14 -2.81 -12.52 -16.34
CA PRO A 14 -3.14 -12.24 -14.96
C PRO A 14 -4.46 -11.47 -14.86
N SER A 15 -5.16 -11.62 -13.74
CA SER A 15 -6.28 -10.76 -13.39
C SER A 15 -5.82 -9.30 -13.24
N TRP A 16 -6.77 -8.36 -13.26
CA TRP A 16 -6.45 -6.95 -13.05
C TRP A 16 -5.88 -6.68 -11.67
N ASP A 17 -6.34 -7.38 -10.65
CA ASP A 17 -5.81 -7.25 -9.29
C ASP A 17 -4.36 -7.75 -9.19
N GLU A 18 -4.05 -8.90 -9.80
CA GLU A 18 -2.67 -9.39 -9.88
C GLU A 18 -1.77 -8.41 -10.64
N TYR A 19 -2.23 -7.91 -11.79
CA TYR A 19 -1.48 -6.94 -12.58
C TYR A 19 -1.17 -5.66 -11.79
N PHE A 20 -2.19 -5.04 -11.16
CA PHE A 20 -1.97 -3.81 -10.39
C PHE A 20 -1.14 -4.05 -9.13
N MET A 21 -1.23 -5.24 -8.53
CA MET A 21 -0.38 -5.59 -7.40
C MET A 21 1.08 -5.79 -7.83
N ASP A 22 1.35 -6.34 -9.01
CA ASP A 22 2.71 -6.43 -9.56
C ASP A 22 3.30 -5.04 -9.82
N VAL A 23 2.50 -4.10 -10.34
CA VAL A 23 2.91 -2.70 -10.48
C VAL A 23 3.18 -2.08 -9.10
N CYS A 24 2.32 -2.34 -8.10
CA CYS A 24 2.52 -1.88 -6.73
C CYS A 24 3.85 -2.38 -6.14
N ARG A 25 4.20 -3.65 -6.34
CA ARG A 25 5.50 -4.24 -5.96
C ARG A 25 6.67 -3.57 -6.69
N ALA A 26 6.53 -3.27 -7.98
CA ALA A 26 7.55 -2.56 -8.76
C ALA A 26 7.80 -1.15 -8.21
N ILE A 27 6.73 -0.41 -7.87
CA ILE A 27 6.79 0.93 -7.27
C ILE A 27 7.44 0.89 -5.89
N ALA A 28 7.17 -0.14 -5.08
CA ALA A 28 7.78 -0.34 -3.77
C ALA A 28 9.32 -0.38 -3.80
N LYS A 29 9.92 -0.78 -4.94
CA LYS A 29 11.39 -0.75 -5.13
C LYS A 29 11.99 0.66 -5.10
N ARG A 30 11.17 1.70 -5.29
CA ARG A 30 11.59 3.12 -5.17
C ARG A 30 11.47 3.67 -3.75
N ALA A 31 10.94 2.90 -2.82
CA ALA A 31 10.84 3.32 -1.44
C ALA A 31 12.20 3.63 -0.84
N THR A 32 12.28 4.68 -0.02
CA THR A 32 13.51 5.22 0.57
C THR A 32 13.60 4.96 2.08
N CYS A 33 12.84 3.99 2.56
CA CYS A 33 12.87 3.51 3.93
C CYS A 33 12.78 1.97 3.93
N ASP A 34 13.83 1.31 4.41
CA ASP A 34 13.95 -0.15 4.43
C ASP A 34 13.06 -0.82 5.49
N ARG A 35 12.55 -0.05 6.46
CA ARG A 35 11.65 -0.55 7.50
C ARG A 35 10.30 -1.05 6.96
N GLY A 36 9.89 -0.61 5.79
CA GLY A 36 8.64 -1.06 5.20
C GLY A 36 8.49 -0.62 3.75
N ARG A 37 9.45 -1.03 2.90
CA ARG A 37 9.38 -0.71 1.46
C ARG A 37 8.01 -1.06 0.91
N SER A 38 7.20 -0.04 0.71
CA SER A 38 5.81 -0.14 0.26
C SER A 38 5.55 0.75 -0.93
N GLY A 39 4.71 0.25 -1.83
CA GLY A 39 4.15 0.99 -2.94
C GLY A 39 2.65 1.11 -2.79
N CYS A 40 2.06 2.00 -3.55
CA CYS A 40 0.63 2.18 -3.70
C CYS A 40 0.30 2.50 -5.16
N VAL A 41 -0.76 1.89 -5.67
CA VAL A 41 -1.35 2.19 -6.97
C VAL A 41 -2.81 2.56 -6.74
N ILE A 42 -3.28 3.64 -7.35
CA ILE A 42 -4.71 3.96 -7.40
C ILE A 42 -5.14 3.86 -8.86
N ALA A 43 -6.13 3.01 -9.12
CA ALA A 43 -6.60 2.71 -10.46
C ALA A 43 -8.12 2.80 -10.55
N ARG A 44 -8.63 3.18 -11.72
CA ARG A 44 -10.06 3.18 -12.07
C ARG A 44 -10.20 2.85 -13.54
N ASP A 45 -11.25 2.10 -13.90
CA ASP A 45 -11.52 1.69 -15.29
C ASP A 45 -10.32 1.03 -15.97
N HIS A 46 -9.60 0.17 -15.23
CA HIS A 46 -8.39 -0.54 -15.65
C HIS A 46 -7.21 0.38 -16.02
N GLN A 47 -7.23 1.64 -15.60
CA GLN A 47 -6.15 2.60 -15.82
C GLN A 47 -5.55 3.04 -14.48
N ILE A 48 -4.21 3.13 -14.44
CA ILE A 48 -3.50 3.71 -13.31
C ILE A 48 -3.70 5.22 -13.35
N LEU A 49 -4.25 5.78 -12.27
CA LEU A 49 -4.43 7.21 -12.10
C LEU A 49 -3.19 7.85 -11.49
N VAL A 50 -2.73 7.30 -10.37
CA VAL A 50 -1.56 7.77 -9.62
C VAL A 50 -0.87 6.61 -8.91
N THR A 51 0.38 6.86 -8.51
CA THR A 51 1.18 5.94 -7.72
C THR A 51 1.84 6.68 -6.55
N GLY A 52 2.23 5.93 -5.53
CA GLY A 52 3.01 6.43 -4.41
C GLY A 52 3.94 5.35 -3.86
N TYR A 53 4.99 5.76 -3.16
CA TYR A 53 5.86 4.86 -2.40
C TYR A 53 6.21 5.49 -1.06
N VAL A 54 6.61 4.68 -0.10
CA VAL A 54 7.04 5.18 1.21
C VAL A 54 8.37 5.91 1.07
N GLY A 55 8.43 7.15 1.55
CA GLY A 55 9.64 7.96 1.45
C GLY A 55 9.54 9.29 2.18
N ALA A 56 10.67 9.94 2.40
CA ALA A 56 10.68 11.28 2.98
C ALA A 56 9.97 12.28 2.05
N PRO A 57 9.34 13.33 2.59
CA PRO A 57 8.81 14.44 1.82
C PRO A 57 9.88 15.07 0.91
N ILE A 58 9.45 15.65 -0.20
CA ILE A 58 10.35 16.30 -1.16
C ILE A 58 11.25 17.34 -0.45
N GLY A 59 12.55 17.23 -0.70
CA GLY A 59 13.55 18.13 -0.12
C GLY A 59 14.04 17.76 1.29
N LEU A 60 13.50 16.71 1.90
CA LEU A 60 13.97 16.18 3.18
C LEU A 60 14.84 14.93 2.99
N PRO A 61 15.78 14.66 3.92
CA PRO A 61 16.69 13.52 3.80
C PRO A 61 15.94 12.20 3.96
N HIS A 62 16.36 11.18 3.21
CA HIS A 62 15.78 9.85 3.23
C HIS A 62 16.33 8.96 4.34
N CYS A 63 15.56 7.97 4.79
CA CYS A 63 16.02 7.02 5.80
C CYS A 63 17.25 6.22 5.32
N ASP A 64 17.30 5.88 4.04
CA ASP A 64 18.43 5.15 3.45
C ASP A 64 19.75 5.96 3.53
N ASP A 65 19.67 7.30 3.59
CA ASP A 65 20.84 8.20 3.63
C ASP A 65 21.27 8.56 5.05
N VAL A 66 20.31 8.82 5.94
CA VAL A 66 20.57 9.41 7.27
C VAL A 66 19.98 8.60 8.45
N GLY A 67 19.43 7.42 8.17
CA GLY A 67 18.80 6.57 9.16
C GLY A 67 17.37 6.99 9.51
N HIS A 68 16.73 6.21 10.40
CA HIS A 68 15.36 6.43 10.83
C HIS A 68 15.24 7.54 11.86
N GLN A 69 14.09 8.20 11.85
CA GLN A 69 13.66 9.09 12.92
C GLN A 69 12.54 8.40 13.69
N PHE A 70 12.86 7.74 14.80
CA PHE A 70 11.88 7.02 15.58
C PHE A 70 11.12 7.92 16.55
N LYS A 71 9.80 7.69 16.61
CA LYS A 71 8.93 8.15 17.67
C LYS A 71 8.42 6.93 18.45
N LYS A 72 8.56 6.96 19.77
CA LYS A 72 7.98 5.96 20.67
C LYS A 72 6.54 6.34 20.96
N LEU A 73 5.65 5.36 20.90
CA LEU A 73 4.25 5.48 21.27
C LEU A 73 4.01 4.50 22.43
N GLN A 74 3.53 5.01 23.56
CA GLN A 74 3.10 4.18 24.67
C GLN A 74 1.59 3.96 24.55
N HIS A 75 1.18 2.69 24.57
CA HIS A 75 -0.22 2.27 24.52
C HIS A 75 -0.81 2.18 25.91
N GLU A 76 -2.16 2.14 26.00
CA GLU A 76 -2.88 2.04 27.28
C GLU A 76 -2.56 0.77 28.06
N ASP A 77 -2.20 -0.32 27.37
CA ASP A 77 -1.75 -1.59 27.95
C ASP A 77 -0.31 -1.57 28.49
N GLY A 78 0.37 -0.41 28.38
CA GLY A 78 1.77 -0.21 28.79
C GLY A 78 2.80 -0.65 27.76
N SER A 79 2.40 -1.23 26.63
CA SER A 79 3.31 -1.58 25.54
C SER A 79 3.86 -0.33 24.87
N ILE A 80 5.07 -0.45 24.29
CA ILE A 80 5.74 0.66 23.58
C ILE A 80 6.05 0.19 22.15
N THR A 81 5.53 0.92 21.18
CA THR A 81 5.90 0.72 19.77
C THR A 81 6.78 1.86 19.27
N GLN A 82 7.56 1.57 18.23
CA GLN A 82 8.44 2.54 17.57
C GLN A 82 8.05 2.72 16.11
N HIS A 83 7.71 3.93 15.72
CA HIS A 83 7.36 4.26 14.34
C HIS A 83 8.40 5.22 13.74
N CYS A 84 8.83 4.97 12.51
CA CYS A 84 9.62 5.93 11.76
C CYS A 84 8.69 7.06 11.30
N VAL A 85 8.94 8.28 11.79
CA VAL A 85 8.14 9.48 11.47
C VAL A 85 8.78 10.35 10.39
N ARG A 86 9.89 9.91 9.80
CA ARG A 86 10.56 10.61 8.70
C ARG A 86 9.82 10.48 7.39
N THR A 87 9.03 9.43 7.20
CA THR A 87 8.46 9.07 5.90
C THR A 87 6.95 9.26 5.84
N VAL A 88 6.49 9.64 4.67
CA VAL A 88 5.08 9.58 4.28
C VAL A 88 4.77 8.17 3.82
N HIS A 89 3.62 7.62 4.19
CA HIS A 89 3.18 6.30 3.74
C HIS A 89 2.89 6.31 2.23
N ALA A 90 2.96 5.14 1.59
CA ALA A 90 2.76 5.02 0.15
C ALA A 90 1.37 5.51 -0.29
N GLU A 91 0.33 5.19 0.48
CA GLU A 91 -1.05 5.62 0.25
C GLU A 91 -1.19 7.14 0.36
N GLN A 92 -0.62 7.74 1.41
CA GLN A 92 -0.60 9.18 1.60
C GLN A 92 0.12 9.88 0.45
N ASN A 93 1.27 9.34 0.03
CA ASN A 93 2.02 9.86 -1.10
C ASN A 93 1.19 9.80 -2.39
N ALA A 94 0.52 8.68 -2.68
CA ALA A 94 -0.36 8.56 -3.86
C ALA A 94 -1.48 9.59 -3.85
N ILE A 95 -2.15 9.77 -2.70
CA ILE A 95 -3.21 10.78 -2.53
C ILE A 95 -2.67 12.20 -2.72
N CYS A 96 -1.49 12.50 -2.17
CA CYS A 96 -0.82 13.78 -2.38
C CYS A 96 -0.46 14.03 -3.85
N GLN A 97 -0.02 12.98 -4.59
CA GLN A 97 0.25 13.10 -6.03
C GLN A 97 -1.04 13.36 -6.81
N ALA A 98 -2.15 12.73 -6.44
CA ALA A 98 -3.47 13.00 -7.04
C ALA A 98 -3.87 14.46 -6.82
N ALA A 99 -3.82 14.94 -5.58
CA ALA A 99 -4.13 16.32 -5.23
C ALA A 99 -3.25 17.34 -5.97
N LYS A 100 -1.93 17.10 -5.98
CA LYS A 100 -0.96 17.97 -6.66
C LYS A 100 -1.22 18.11 -8.17
N ARG A 101 -1.73 17.06 -8.80
CA ARG A 101 -1.94 17.00 -10.25
C ARG A 101 -3.39 17.26 -10.67
N GLY A 102 -4.29 17.47 -9.73
CA GLY A 102 -5.72 17.64 -9.99
C GLY A 102 -6.39 16.39 -10.57
N ILE A 103 -5.90 15.19 -10.19
CA ILE A 103 -6.45 13.92 -10.66
C ILE A 103 -7.50 13.44 -9.65
N SER A 104 -8.75 13.31 -10.10
CA SER A 104 -9.82 12.74 -9.28
C SER A 104 -9.59 11.24 -9.08
N ILE A 105 -9.55 10.81 -7.83
CA ILE A 105 -9.46 9.41 -7.41
C ILE A 105 -10.77 8.89 -6.79
N ASP A 106 -11.83 9.68 -6.84
CA ASP A 106 -13.16 9.29 -6.40
C ASP A 106 -13.67 8.07 -7.18
N GLY A 107 -14.25 7.08 -6.49
CA GLY A 107 -14.71 5.82 -7.07
C GLY A 107 -13.60 4.85 -7.49
N ALA A 108 -12.34 5.14 -7.18
CA ALA A 108 -11.21 4.29 -7.58
C ALA A 108 -10.97 3.11 -6.62
N THR A 109 -10.14 2.16 -7.07
CA THR A 109 -9.55 1.09 -6.26
C THR A 109 -8.12 1.44 -5.89
N LEU A 110 -7.75 1.23 -4.63
CA LEU A 110 -6.40 1.41 -4.11
C LEU A 110 -5.75 0.04 -3.88
N TYR A 111 -4.53 -0.13 -4.38
CA TYR A 111 -3.69 -1.32 -4.19
C TYR A 111 -2.49 -0.96 -3.32
N CYS A 112 -2.22 -1.75 -2.28
CA CYS A 112 -1.13 -1.50 -1.34
C CYS A 112 -0.53 -2.81 -0.80
N LYS A 113 0.65 -2.71 -0.18
CA LYS A 113 1.38 -3.87 0.33
C LYS A 113 0.66 -4.58 1.50
N MET A 114 0.02 -3.80 2.37
CA MET A 114 -0.66 -4.33 3.55
C MET A 114 -1.89 -3.50 3.88
N THR A 115 -2.75 -4.03 4.75
CA THR A 115 -3.90 -3.27 5.27
C THR A 115 -3.45 -1.88 5.70
N PRO A 116 -4.05 -0.79 5.17
CA PRO A 116 -3.68 0.57 5.53
C PRO A 116 -3.79 0.83 7.04
N CYS A 117 -2.91 1.65 7.59
CA CYS A 117 -3.04 2.10 8.97
C CYS A 117 -4.26 3.04 9.13
N ARG A 118 -4.67 3.27 10.38
CA ARG A 118 -5.83 4.11 10.72
C ARG A 118 -5.79 5.49 10.03
N THR A 119 -4.63 6.16 10.02
CA THR A 119 -4.49 7.48 9.38
C THR A 119 -4.69 7.41 7.86
N CYS A 120 -4.10 6.40 7.20
CA CYS A 120 -4.31 6.19 5.76
C CYS A 120 -5.77 5.86 5.46
N ALA A 121 -6.43 5.05 6.31
CA ALA A 121 -7.84 4.71 6.14
C ALA A 121 -8.75 5.95 6.15
N MET A 122 -8.52 6.90 7.06
CA MET A 122 -9.29 8.16 7.09
C MET A 122 -9.13 8.96 5.78
N LEU A 123 -7.92 9.03 5.24
CA LEU A 123 -7.67 9.72 3.96
C LEU A 123 -8.34 8.99 2.80
N ILE A 124 -8.23 7.67 2.75
CA ILE A 124 -8.83 6.80 1.73
C ILE A 124 -10.35 7.00 1.68
N ILE A 125 -11.01 7.00 2.85
CA ILE A 125 -12.46 7.24 2.97
C ILE A 125 -12.82 8.63 2.42
N ASN A 126 -12.11 9.67 2.88
CA ASN A 126 -12.40 11.05 2.51
C ASN A 126 -12.13 11.36 1.02
N CYS A 127 -11.26 10.60 0.36
CA CYS A 127 -10.98 10.75 -1.06
C CYS A 127 -11.98 10.02 -1.97
N GLY A 128 -12.98 9.31 -1.41
CA GLY A 128 -13.97 8.59 -2.19
C GLY A 128 -13.47 7.27 -2.80
N ILE A 129 -12.39 6.69 -2.31
CA ILE A 129 -11.97 5.34 -2.70
C ILE A 129 -13.04 4.35 -2.25
N VAL A 130 -13.45 3.45 -3.15
CA VAL A 130 -14.55 2.49 -2.88
C VAL A 130 -14.05 1.08 -2.60
N ARG A 131 -12.82 0.76 -2.98
CA ARG A 131 -12.23 -0.57 -2.81
C ARG A 131 -10.74 -0.47 -2.48
N VAL A 132 -10.27 -1.30 -1.55
CA VAL A 132 -8.86 -1.44 -1.19
C VAL A 132 -8.47 -2.91 -1.36
N VAL A 133 -7.41 -3.16 -2.12
CA VAL A 133 -6.79 -4.48 -2.27
C VAL A 133 -5.41 -4.43 -1.63
N ALA A 134 -5.25 -5.10 -0.51
CA ALA A 134 -3.99 -5.24 0.19
C ALA A 134 -3.33 -6.58 -0.14
N GLU A 135 -2.01 -6.59 -0.35
CA GLU A 135 -1.30 -7.84 -0.59
C GLU A 135 -1.34 -8.75 0.64
N LYS A 136 -1.15 -8.17 1.83
CA LYS A 136 -1.07 -8.87 3.11
C LYS A 136 -1.93 -8.22 4.18
N ARG A 137 -2.15 -8.95 5.26
CA ARG A 137 -2.73 -8.38 6.48
C ARG A 137 -1.67 -7.62 7.28
N TYR A 138 -2.10 -6.65 8.07
CA TYR A 138 -1.27 -5.96 9.04
C TYR A 138 -1.79 -6.27 10.45
N HIS A 139 -0.91 -6.52 11.42
CA HIS A 139 -1.29 -6.98 12.76
C HIS A 139 -2.17 -5.95 13.51
N ASP A 140 -1.91 -4.65 13.33
CA ASP A 140 -2.65 -3.56 13.97
C ASP A 140 -3.64 -2.92 12.96
N SER A 141 -4.62 -3.71 12.51
CA SER A 141 -5.58 -3.26 11.49
C SER A 141 -7.05 -3.34 11.90
N ALA A 142 -7.36 -3.70 13.13
CA ALA A 142 -8.73 -3.88 13.59
C ALA A 142 -9.57 -2.60 13.38
N ASP A 143 -9.05 -1.45 13.80
CA ASP A 143 -9.69 -0.15 13.63
C ASP A 143 -9.96 0.18 12.16
N THR A 144 -8.99 -0.07 11.29
CA THR A 144 -9.11 0.16 9.84
C THR A 144 -10.22 -0.70 9.23
N ILE A 145 -10.27 -1.98 9.59
CA ILE A 145 -11.29 -2.91 9.10
C ILE A 145 -12.68 -2.44 9.51
N GLU A 146 -12.84 -2.03 10.78
CA GLU A 146 -14.12 -1.50 11.27
C GLU A 146 -14.51 -0.20 10.57
N MET A 147 -13.56 0.73 10.37
CA MET A 147 -13.79 1.99 9.68
C MET A 147 -14.23 1.76 8.23
N PHE A 148 -13.54 0.90 7.48
CA PHE A 148 -13.90 0.57 6.11
C PHE A 148 -15.28 -0.07 6.01
N LYS A 149 -15.60 -1.00 6.92
CA LYS A 149 -16.92 -1.61 7.00
C LYS A 149 -18.03 -0.57 7.23
N LYS A 150 -17.82 0.36 8.16
CA LYS A 150 -18.78 1.45 8.43
C LYS A 150 -18.93 2.42 7.27
N ALA A 151 -17.83 2.69 6.55
CA ALA A 151 -17.81 3.58 5.39
C ALA A 151 -18.28 2.91 4.08
N GLY A 152 -18.53 1.61 4.09
CA GLY A 152 -18.94 0.86 2.89
C GLY A 152 -17.79 0.60 1.90
N ILE A 153 -16.53 0.66 2.34
CA ILE A 153 -15.37 0.35 1.50
C ILE A 153 -15.12 -1.16 1.52
N ILE A 154 -14.94 -1.73 0.34
CA ILE A 154 -14.58 -3.15 0.17
C ILE A 154 -13.09 -3.30 0.45
N LEU A 155 -12.71 -4.11 1.45
CA LEU A 155 -11.34 -4.48 1.75
C LEU A 155 -11.10 -5.95 1.41
N GLU A 156 -10.14 -6.22 0.54
CA GLU A 156 -9.74 -7.56 0.11
C GLU A 156 -8.24 -7.77 0.31
N HIS A 157 -7.86 -9.03 0.54
CA HIS A 157 -6.46 -9.42 0.69
C HIS A 157 -6.12 -10.48 -0.37
N ILE A 158 -4.95 -10.32 -1.03
CA ILE A 158 -4.44 -11.32 -1.97
C ILE A 158 -3.89 -12.53 -1.20
N SER A 159 -3.26 -12.28 -0.05
CA SER A 159 -2.70 -13.31 0.83
C SER A 159 -3.16 -13.08 2.26
N ASP A 160 -3.46 -14.18 2.97
CA ASP A 160 -3.76 -14.13 4.40
C ASP A 160 -2.50 -14.02 5.29
N SER A 161 -1.31 -13.91 4.68
CA SER A 161 -0.07 -13.72 5.42
C SER A 161 -0.08 -12.39 6.17
N LEU A 162 0.50 -12.41 7.38
CA LEU A 162 0.64 -11.23 8.22
C LEU A 162 1.97 -10.53 7.90
N GLU A 163 1.92 -9.21 7.72
CA GLU A 163 3.14 -8.39 7.65
C GLU A 163 3.49 -7.89 9.04
N GLU A 164 4.67 -8.26 9.51
CA GLU A 164 5.22 -7.81 10.79
C GLU A 164 6.54 -7.07 10.56
N TYR A 165 6.71 -5.94 11.20
CA TYR A 165 7.97 -5.20 11.16
C TYR A 165 8.80 -5.52 12.40
N LYS A 166 10.09 -5.80 12.20
CA LYS A 166 11.01 -6.04 13.32
C LYS A 166 11.08 -4.80 14.22
N GLY A 167 10.78 -4.97 15.50
CA GLY A 167 10.88 -3.93 16.52
C GLY A 167 9.70 -2.94 16.55
N GLN A 168 8.53 -3.37 16.10
CA GLN A 168 7.24 -2.73 16.43
C GLN A 168 6.64 -3.36 17.65
#